data_b41f6076329c49069914f66a0ccc5c80
#
_entry.id   b41f6076329c49069914f66a0ccc5c80
#
_cell.length_a   1.000
_cell.length_b   1.000
_cell.length_c   1.000
_cell.angle_alpha   90.00
_cell.angle_beta   90.00
_cell.angle_gamma   90.00
#
_symmetry.space_group_name_H-M   'P 1'
#
loop_
_entity.id
_entity.type
_entity.pdbx_description
1 polymer ?
#
loop_
_entity_poly.entity_id
_entity_poly.type
_entity_poly.pdbx_seq_one_letter_code
_entity_poly.pdbx_strand_id
1 'polypeptide(L)'
;LCNYFVSFVSCRMKKWFLLFTLAFVSQLEAQTAGSYIFDGEERSFVYYVPSSWDGAQEFPLLIVLHGLTQSGNGIMNITGFNEIADANNVIVCYPNGLNASWNADLNPVNAEVDDLGFIESLVTYFETNYNTNPYRRYLCGFSNGGFLSHKIASESNMCFAAIGTVAGSMTSTTFTDFNPSFQTSVLHIHGTADLIVPYNGSLTTGASVDEVMLLWQNYLSCDDEPAFVEMPNPNFLDASYPEKYIYQNCLGASLEHIKVNGGGHQWPGIATLFGGLGTINMDFYSPQVIWDFLENKSCPDELGISDLSSPNKKLLKITDCLGRETSFRTGVVQWYLYTDGSVEKRWVAP
;
A
#
# COMPACT_ATOMS: atom_id res chain seq x y z
N LEU A 1 74.66 51.24 -39.32
CA LEU A 1 75.21 50.16 -39.56
C LEU A 1 75.37 49.36 -38.28
N CYS A 2 74.38 49.00 -37.57
CA CYS A 2 74.51 48.27 -36.33
C CYS A 2 73.49 47.11 -36.31
N ASN A 3 74.00 45.92 -36.33
CA ASN A 3 73.25 44.70 -36.19
C ASN A 3 72.87 44.51 -34.74
N TYR A 4 71.63 44.31 -34.45
CA TYR A 4 71.22 43.84 -33.13
C TYR A 4 70.67 42.39 -33.28
N PHE A 5 71.35 41.43 -32.64
CA PHE A 5 70.89 40.07 -32.43
C PHE A 5 69.77 40.08 -31.40
N VAL A 6 68.63 39.50 -31.76
CA VAL A 6 67.56 39.16 -30.78
C VAL A 6 67.55 37.65 -30.52
N SER A 7 67.91 37.25 -29.34
CA SER A 7 67.89 35.91 -28.81
C SER A 7 66.41 35.50 -28.51
N PHE A 8 65.91 34.50 -29.18
CA PHE A 8 64.61 33.87 -28.84
C PHE A 8 64.81 32.87 -27.71
N VAL A 9 64.24 33.23 -26.54
CA VAL A 9 64.09 32.27 -25.43
C VAL A 9 62.82 31.47 -25.68
N SER A 10 62.97 30.16 -25.97
CA SER A 10 61.88 29.23 -26.10
C SER A 10 61.34 28.82 -24.74
N CYS A 11 60.17 29.40 -24.35
CA CYS A 11 59.43 28.98 -23.16
C CYS A 11 58.61 27.73 -23.49
N ARG A 12 59.07 26.54 -23.07
CA ARG A 12 58.28 25.30 -23.16
C ARG A 12 57.19 25.30 -22.10
N MET A 13 55.97 25.68 -22.48
CA MET A 13 54.79 25.44 -21.66
C MET A 13 54.46 23.95 -21.69
N LYS A 14 54.68 23.28 -20.56
CA LYS A 14 54.15 21.92 -20.32
C LYS A 14 52.63 22.05 -20.16
N LYS A 15 51.86 21.64 -21.19
CA LYS A 15 50.43 21.44 -21.10
C LYS A 15 50.14 20.22 -20.22
N TRP A 16 49.72 20.45 -19.00
CA TRP A 16 49.12 19.42 -18.15
C TRP A 16 47.69 19.20 -18.65
N PHE A 17 47.49 18.12 -19.38
CA PHE A 17 46.14 17.59 -19.65
C PHE A 17 45.65 16.93 -18.37
N LEU A 18 44.81 17.64 -17.59
CA LEU A 18 44.00 16.99 -16.58
C LEU A 18 42.94 16.17 -17.31
N LEU A 19 43.12 14.87 -17.38
CA LEU A 19 42.05 13.94 -17.72
C LEU A 19 41.05 13.93 -16.55
N PHE A 20 39.97 14.68 -16.69
CA PHE A 20 38.77 14.47 -15.90
C PHE A 20 38.12 13.18 -16.42
N THR A 21 38.42 12.03 -15.82
CA THR A 21 37.59 10.85 -15.95
C THR A 21 36.28 11.14 -15.22
N LEU A 22 35.26 11.55 -15.94
CA LEU A 22 33.87 11.44 -15.46
C LEU A 22 33.64 9.92 -15.23
N ALA A 23 33.73 9.50 -13.97
CA ALA A 23 33.14 8.25 -13.57
C ALA A 23 31.62 8.43 -13.74
N PHE A 24 31.08 7.95 -14.83
CA PHE A 24 29.67 7.63 -14.92
C PHE A 24 29.44 6.53 -13.88
N VAL A 25 29.03 6.91 -12.67
CA VAL A 25 28.35 5.98 -11.78
C VAL A 25 27.02 5.75 -12.50
N SER A 26 26.93 4.63 -13.23
CA SER A 26 25.66 4.09 -13.60
C SER A 26 24.94 3.85 -12.27
N GLN A 27 23.97 4.69 -11.94
CA GLN A 27 22.97 4.32 -10.95
C GLN A 27 22.40 3.02 -11.50
N LEU A 28 22.71 1.89 -10.84
CA LEU A 28 21.95 0.68 -11.03
C LEU A 28 20.50 1.10 -10.74
N GLU A 29 19.66 1.02 -11.76
CA GLU A 29 18.24 1.18 -11.53
C GLU A 29 17.86 0.12 -10.50
N ALA A 30 17.33 0.57 -9.38
CA ALA A 30 16.96 -0.30 -8.26
C ALA A 30 15.74 -1.20 -8.60
N GLN A 31 15.28 -1.13 -9.86
CA GLN A 31 14.22 -1.97 -10.41
C GLN A 31 14.76 -3.36 -10.79
N THR A 32 14.12 -4.39 -10.30
CA THR A 32 14.48 -5.79 -10.57
C THR A 32 13.24 -6.59 -10.98
N ALA A 33 13.42 -7.55 -11.90
CA ALA A 33 12.40 -8.52 -12.24
C ALA A 33 12.68 -9.85 -11.54
N GLY A 34 11.62 -10.49 -11.05
CA GLY A 34 11.66 -11.81 -10.42
C GLY A 34 10.56 -12.73 -10.96
N SER A 35 10.79 -14.03 -10.89
CA SER A 35 9.75 -15.04 -11.10
C SER A 35 10.07 -16.31 -10.32
N TYR A 36 9.04 -17.07 -9.99
CA TYR A 36 9.15 -18.43 -9.44
C TYR A 36 7.88 -19.23 -9.73
N ILE A 37 7.98 -20.55 -9.57
CA ILE A 37 6.82 -21.42 -9.73
C ILE A 37 5.99 -21.38 -8.44
N PHE A 38 4.72 -21.02 -8.58
CA PHE A 38 3.71 -21.07 -7.51
C PHE A 38 2.50 -21.84 -8.03
N ASP A 39 2.07 -22.84 -7.31
CA ASP A 39 0.95 -23.72 -7.69
C ASP A 39 1.04 -24.28 -9.13
N GLY A 40 2.25 -24.64 -9.55
CA GLY A 40 2.55 -25.19 -10.87
C GLY A 40 2.67 -24.19 -12.02
N GLU A 41 2.37 -22.91 -11.79
CA GLU A 41 2.44 -21.81 -12.77
C GLU A 41 3.64 -20.90 -12.52
N GLU A 42 4.27 -20.38 -13.58
CA GLU A 42 5.29 -19.36 -13.43
C GLU A 42 4.63 -18.01 -13.12
N ARG A 43 4.91 -17.48 -11.91
CA ARG A 43 4.42 -16.17 -11.48
C ARG A 43 5.57 -15.18 -11.49
N SER A 44 5.35 -14.07 -12.16
CA SER A 44 6.37 -13.02 -12.33
C SER A 44 5.98 -11.72 -11.60
N PHE A 45 6.98 -10.92 -11.26
CA PHE A 45 6.81 -9.63 -10.62
C PHE A 45 8.00 -8.72 -10.96
N VAL A 46 7.79 -7.42 -10.87
CA VAL A 46 8.86 -6.44 -10.81
C VAL A 46 8.85 -5.80 -9.43
N TYR A 47 10.01 -5.36 -8.96
CA TYR A 47 10.10 -4.74 -7.65
C TYR A 47 11.18 -3.68 -7.62
N TYR A 48 11.06 -2.80 -6.66
CA TYR A 48 11.98 -1.70 -6.42
C TYR A 48 12.51 -1.77 -5.00
N VAL A 49 13.83 -1.70 -4.86
CA VAL A 49 14.52 -1.64 -3.57
C VAL A 49 15.26 -0.31 -3.51
N PRO A 50 14.94 0.57 -2.55
CA PRO A 50 15.64 1.84 -2.39
C PRO A 50 17.14 1.65 -2.22
N SER A 51 17.93 2.57 -2.77
CA SER A 51 19.39 2.53 -2.68
C SER A 51 19.93 2.67 -1.23
N SER A 52 19.09 3.11 -0.31
CA SER A 52 19.37 3.18 1.13
C SER A 52 19.30 1.81 1.82
N TRP A 53 18.73 0.78 1.18
CA TRP A 53 18.64 -0.55 1.78
C TRP A 53 20.01 -1.23 1.79
N ASP A 54 20.46 -1.63 2.96
CA ASP A 54 21.76 -2.26 3.19
C ASP A 54 21.66 -3.71 3.69
N GLY A 55 20.44 -4.26 3.77
CA GLY A 55 20.15 -5.59 4.29
C GLY A 55 20.10 -5.70 5.81
N ALA A 56 20.50 -4.68 6.56
CA ALA A 56 20.53 -4.68 8.01
C ALA A 56 19.23 -4.12 8.63
N GLN A 57 18.62 -3.13 7.98
CA GLN A 57 17.39 -2.50 8.45
C GLN A 57 16.17 -3.20 7.85
N GLU A 58 15.12 -3.35 8.66
CA GLU A 58 13.84 -3.87 8.23
C GLU A 58 13.02 -2.76 7.57
N PHE A 59 12.83 -2.86 6.24
CA PHE A 59 11.98 -1.94 5.51
C PHE A 59 10.53 -2.47 5.42
N PRO A 60 9.52 -1.59 5.40
CA PRO A 60 8.17 -2.00 5.05
C PRO A 60 8.09 -2.61 3.65
N LEU A 61 7.09 -3.44 3.41
CA LEU A 61 6.74 -3.96 2.09
C LEU A 61 5.41 -3.39 1.62
N LEU A 62 5.41 -2.76 0.45
CA LEU A 62 4.20 -2.37 -0.27
C LEU A 62 4.03 -3.25 -1.52
N ILE A 63 2.92 -3.95 -1.65
CA ILE A 63 2.55 -4.71 -2.85
C ILE A 63 1.49 -3.91 -3.60
N VAL A 64 1.75 -3.58 -4.88
CA VAL A 64 0.87 -2.77 -5.73
C VAL A 64 0.27 -3.64 -6.83
N LEU A 65 -1.06 -3.81 -6.78
CA LEU A 65 -1.82 -4.71 -7.64
C LEU A 65 -2.44 -3.95 -8.82
N HIS A 66 -2.13 -4.37 -10.03
CA HIS A 66 -2.61 -3.74 -11.27
C HIS A 66 -4.10 -4.04 -11.56
N GLY A 67 -4.71 -3.24 -12.42
CA GLY A 67 -6.07 -3.48 -12.91
C GLY A 67 -6.12 -4.56 -14.01
N LEU A 68 -7.33 -4.94 -14.40
CA LEU A 68 -7.57 -5.87 -15.51
C LEU A 68 -6.87 -5.39 -16.78
N THR A 69 -6.26 -6.30 -17.54
CA THR A 69 -5.49 -6.07 -18.78
C THR A 69 -4.19 -5.26 -18.60
N GLN A 70 -3.79 -5.01 -17.38
CA GLN A 70 -2.55 -4.31 -17.05
C GLN A 70 -1.45 -5.29 -16.62
N SER A 71 -0.33 -4.77 -16.16
CA SER A 71 0.81 -5.53 -15.65
C SER A 71 1.50 -4.80 -14.50
N GLY A 72 2.31 -5.53 -13.72
CA GLY A 72 3.14 -4.96 -12.67
C GLY A 72 4.05 -3.84 -13.18
N ASN A 73 4.71 -4.04 -14.33
CA ASN A 73 5.53 -3.00 -14.94
C ASN A 73 4.70 -1.79 -15.39
N GLY A 74 3.48 -2.02 -15.90
CA GLY A 74 2.58 -0.94 -16.30
C GLY A 74 2.19 -0.05 -15.14
N ILE A 75 1.74 -0.64 -14.01
CA ILE A 75 1.31 0.13 -12.85
C ILE A 75 2.50 0.80 -12.15
N MET A 76 3.68 0.17 -12.10
CA MET A 76 4.90 0.77 -11.59
C MET A 76 5.23 2.08 -12.31
N ASN A 77 5.17 2.08 -13.66
CA ASN A 77 5.54 3.23 -14.48
C ASN A 77 4.58 4.42 -14.36
N ILE A 78 3.35 4.21 -13.92
CA ILE A 78 2.35 5.29 -13.84
C ILE A 78 2.13 5.80 -12.43
N THR A 79 2.41 5.01 -11.39
CA THR A 79 2.03 5.39 -10.01
C THR A 79 3.08 6.15 -9.23
N GLY A 80 4.36 6.16 -9.68
CA GLY A 80 5.44 6.87 -8.99
C GLY A 80 5.73 6.36 -7.56
N PHE A 81 5.35 5.14 -7.23
CA PHE A 81 5.67 4.57 -5.90
C PHE A 81 7.17 4.31 -5.72
N ASN A 82 7.97 4.27 -6.79
CA ASN A 82 9.42 4.13 -6.66
C ASN A 82 10.06 5.38 -6.05
N GLU A 83 9.59 6.58 -6.43
CA GLU A 83 10.03 7.85 -5.84
C GLU A 83 9.60 7.96 -4.36
N ILE A 84 8.40 7.48 -4.04
CA ILE A 84 7.92 7.36 -2.66
C ILE A 84 8.79 6.37 -1.88
N ALA A 85 9.18 5.27 -2.51
CA ALA A 85 10.03 4.25 -1.91
C ALA A 85 11.39 4.80 -1.48
N ASP A 86 12.05 5.57 -2.35
CA ASP A 86 13.34 6.22 -2.03
C ASP A 86 13.22 7.23 -0.88
N ALA A 87 12.12 8.00 -0.87
CA ALA A 87 11.90 9.00 0.16
C ALA A 87 11.59 8.41 1.55
N ASN A 88 11.04 7.18 1.60
CA ASN A 88 10.44 6.61 2.81
C ASN A 88 11.04 5.26 3.23
N ASN A 89 12.06 4.75 2.53
CA ASN A 89 12.70 3.47 2.84
C ASN A 89 11.68 2.31 2.84
N VAL A 90 10.91 2.16 1.77
CA VAL A 90 9.95 1.06 1.58
C VAL A 90 10.30 0.24 0.34
N ILE A 91 10.24 -1.08 0.43
CA ILE A 91 10.38 -1.96 -0.73
C ILE A 91 9.03 -2.08 -1.40
N VAL A 92 8.98 -1.89 -2.72
CA VAL A 92 7.72 -1.96 -3.48
C VAL A 92 7.77 -3.13 -4.46
N CYS A 93 6.75 -3.99 -4.41
CA CYS A 93 6.56 -5.11 -5.33
C CYS A 93 5.32 -4.87 -6.21
N TYR A 94 5.47 -5.14 -7.50
CA TYR A 94 4.42 -5.02 -8.51
C TYR A 94 4.27 -6.39 -9.21
N PRO A 95 3.48 -7.31 -8.64
CA PRO A 95 3.31 -8.63 -9.23
C PRO A 95 2.43 -8.60 -10.48
N ASN A 96 2.52 -9.66 -11.29
CA ASN A 96 1.67 -9.89 -12.44
C ASN A 96 0.60 -10.94 -12.14
N GLY A 97 -0.66 -10.59 -12.37
CA GLY A 97 -1.75 -11.53 -12.42
C GLY A 97 -1.66 -12.42 -13.68
N LEU A 98 -2.04 -13.68 -13.60
CA LEU A 98 -2.15 -14.56 -14.75
C LEU A 98 -3.21 -14.00 -15.72
N ASN A 99 -2.93 -14.09 -17.02
CA ASN A 99 -3.78 -13.53 -18.08
C ASN A 99 -4.09 -12.03 -17.88
N ALA A 100 -3.14 -11.28 -17.29
CA ALA A 100 -3.29 -9.88 -16.95
C ALA A 100 -4.55 -9.58 -16.09
N SER A 101 -4.87 -10.47 -15.15
CA SER A 101 -6.05 -10.42 -14.29
C SER A 101 -5.78 -11.09 -12.95
N TRP A 102 -6.55 -10.72 -11.93
CA TRP A 102 -6.56 -11.32 -10.61
C TRP A 102 -7.84 -12.08 -10.35
N ASN A 103 -7.73 -13.20 -9.64
CA ASN A 103 -8.89 -13.90 -9.09
C ASN A 103 -9.44 -13.14 -7.86
N ALA A 104 -10.25 -12.15 -8.16
CA ALA A 104 -11.02 -11.40 -7.16
C ALA A 104 -12.52 -11.68 -7.28
N ASP A 105 -12.90 -12.89 -7.71
CA ASP A 105 -14.28 -13.36 -7.97
C ASP A 105 -15.03 -12.53 -9.04
N LEU A 106 -14.33 -11.75 -9.86
CA LEU A 106 -14.91 -10.93 -10.94
C LEU A 106 -14.92 -11.65 -12.28
N ASN A 107 -13.92 -12.49 -12.54
CA ASN A 107 -13.68 -13.06 -13.85
C ASN A 107 -13.56 -14.59 -13.75
N PRO A 108 -14.43 -15.35 -14.43
CA PRO A 108 -14.38 -16.81 -14.42
C PRO A 108 -13.11 -17.41 -15.05
N VAL A 109 -12.36 -16.64 -15.86
CA VAL A 109 -11.13 -17.11 -16.51
C VAL A 109 -10.04 -17.46 -15.50
N ASN A 110 -10.00 -16.78 -14.36
CA ASN A 110 -9.00 -17.01 -13.31
C ASN A 110 -9.63 -17.61 -12.02
N ALA A 111 -10.83 -18.17 -12.08
CA ALA A 111 -11.54 -18.64 -10.89
C ALA A 111 -10.80 -19.71 -10.07
N GLU A 112 -9.93 -20.48 -10.72
CA GLU A 112 -9.13 -21.54 -10.08
C GLU A 112 -7.71 -21.08 -9.69
N VAL A 113 -7.36 -19.81 -9.96
CA VAL A 113 -6.02 -19.27 -9.65
C VAL A 113 -5.96 -18.83 -8.20
N ASP A 114 -5.00 -19.34 -7.43
CA ASP A 114 -4.75 -18.90 -6.06
C ASP A 114 -3.87 -17.64 -6.02
N ASP A 115 -4.48 -16.49 -6.36
CA ASP A 115 -3.78 -15.21 -6.29
C ASP A 115 -3.56 -14.74 -4.85
N LEU A 116 -4.42 -15.09 -3.91
CA LEU A 116 -4.24 -14.77 -2.49
C LEU A 116 -2.97 -15.47 -1.97
N GLY A 117 -2.87 -16.78 -2.13
CA GLY A 117 -1.67 -17.52 -1.71
C GLY A 117 -0.41 -17.06 -2.45
N PHE A 118 -0.51 -16.65 -3.72
CA PHE A 118 0.62 -16.06 -4.43
C PHE A 118 1.10 -14.77 -3.76
N ILE A 119 0.19 -13.86 -3.37
CA ILE A 119 0.57 -12.62 -2.67
C ILE A 119 1.18 -12.91 -1.30
N GLU A 120 0.64 -13.86 -0.54
CA GLU A 120 1.24 -14.31 0.74
C GLU A 120 2.64 -14.91 0.53
N SER A 121 2.84 -15.67 -0.56
CA SER A 121 4.15 -16.22 -0.90
C SER A 121 5.17 -15.14 -1.30
N LEU A 122 4.74 -14.06 -1.95
CA LEU A 122 5.57 -12.89 -2.21
C LEU A 122 6.00 -12.18 -0.92
N VAL A 123 5.10 -12.00 0.04
CA VAL A 123 5.47 -11.47 1.35
C VAL A 123 6.58 -12.31 1.98
N THR A 124 6.41 -13.63 2.02
CA THR A 124 7.43 -14.56 2.55
C THR A 124 8.75 -14.46 1.79
N TYR A 125 8.70 -14.31 0.46
CA TYR A 125 9.88 -14.11 -0.37
C TYR A 125 10.65 -12.84 0.03
N PHE A 126 9.95 -11.71 0.21
CA PHE A 126 10.60 -10.44 0.58
C PHE A 126 11.10 -10.43 2.03
N GLU A 127 10.39 -11.03 2.96
CA GLU A 127 10.88 -11.22 4.34
C GLU A 127 12.16 -12.03 4.39
N THR A 128 12.22 -13.11 3.61
CA THR A 128 13.38 -14.02 3.59
C THR A 128 14.60 -13.41 2.89
N ASN A 129 14.40 -12.71 1.76
CA ASN A 129 15.50 -12.27 0.90
C ASN A 129 15.88 -10.80 1.10
N TYR A 130 14.98 -9.98 1.65
CA TYR A 130 15.15 -8.54 1.79
C TYR A 130 14.93 -8.04 3.21
N ASN A 131 14.75 -8.94 4.19
CA ASN A 131 14.53 -8.58 5.59
C ASN A 131 13.43 -7.51 5.75
N THR A 132 12.27 -7.71 5.07
CA THR A 132 11.15 -6.77 5.21
C THR A 132 10.46 -6.97 6.55
N ASN A 133 9.94 -5.89 7.11
CA ASN A 133 9.31 -5.87 8.43
C ASN A 133 7.98 -6.64 8.43
N PRO A 134 7.83 -7.72 9.21
CA PRO A 134 6.64 -8.57 9.20
C PRO A 134 5.38 -7.91 9.77
N TYR A 135 5.52 -6.74 10.40
CA TYR A 135 4.40 -5.98 10.94
C TYR A 135 3.98 -4.82 10.04
N ARG A 136 4.78 -4.49 9.01
CA ARG A 136 4.55 -3.35 8.11
C ARG A 136 4.39 -3.84 6.67
N ARG A 137 3.36 -4.65 6.45
CA ARG A 137 2.94 -5.19 5.16
C ARG A 137 1.73 -4.41 4.67
N TYR A 138 1.82 -3.89 3.45
CA TYR A 138 0.79 -3.05 2.86
C TYR A 138 0.38 -3.56 1.49
N LEU A 139 -0.89 -3.35 1.14
CA LEU A 139 -1.41 -3.56 -0.21
C LEU A 139 -1.92 -2.25 -0.78
N CYS A 140 -1.72 -2.06 -2.07
CA CYS A 140 -2.39 -1.03 -2.85
C CYS A 140 -2.91 -1.67 -4.14
N GLY A 141 -4.15 -1.37 -4.52
CA GLY A 141 -4.74 -1.98 -5.71
C GLY A 141 -5.63 -1.04 -6.50
N PHE A 142 -5.56 -1.18 -7.83
CA PHE A 142 -6.42 -0.46 -8.77
C PHE A 142 -7.42 -1.40 -9.41
N SER A 143 -8.71 -1.00 -9.47
CA SER A 143 -9.73 -1.74 -10.19
C SER A 143 -9.77 -3.21 -9.75
N ASN A 144 -9.53 -4.18 -10.64
CA ASN A 144 -9.41 -5.61 -10.32
C ASN A 144 -8.40 -5.88 -9.18
N GLY A 145 -7.25 -5.16 -9.14
CA GLY A 145 -6.31 -5.23 -8.01
C GLY A 145 -6.85 -4.64 -6.71
N GLY A 146 -7.74 -3.64 -6.80
CA GLY A 146 -8.45 -3.10 -5.63
C GLY A 146 -9.46 -4.11 -5.04
N PHE A 147 -10.17 -4.85 -5.90
CA PHE A 147 -11.01 -5.97 -5.46
C PHE A 147 -10.18 -7.05 -4.78
N LEU A 148 -9.05 -7.44 -5.37
CA LEU A 148 -8.16 -8.42 -4.74
C LEU A 148 -7.61 -7.92 -3.40
N SER A 149 -7.30 -6.62 -3.27
CA SER A 149 -6.85 -6.06 -1.98
C SER A 149 -7.90 -6.20 -0.88
N HIS A 150 -9.17 -5.94 -1.19
CA HIS A 150 -10.26 -6.17 -0.25
C HIS A 150 -10.44 -7.67 0.08
N LYS A 151 -10.35 -8.54 -0.94
CA LYS A 151 -10.44 -10.00 -0.75
C LYS A 151 -9.32 -10.51 0.16
N ILE A 152 -8.07 -10.12 -0.09
CA ILE A 152 -6.94 -10.51 0.76
C ILE A 152 -7.14 -10.01 2.19
N ALA A 153 -7.54 -8.75 2.38
CA ALA A 153 -7.77 -8.21 3.71
C ALA A 153 -8.91 -8.91 4.48
N SER A 154 -9.86 -9.55 3.77
CA SER A 154 -10.98 -10.27 4.37
C SER A 154 -10.75 -11.78 4.56
N GLU A 155 -9.86 -12.40 3.79
CA GLU A 155 -9.73 -13.87 3.75
C GLU A 155 -8.34 -14.36 4.19
N SER A 156 -7.30 -13.51 4.12
CA SER A 156 -5.93 -13.91 4.46
C SER A 156 -5.77 -14.23 5.94
N ASN A 157 -4.98 -15.28 6.20
CA ASN A 157 -4.47 -15.59 7.53
C ASN A 157 -3.15 -14.89 7.85
N MET A 158 -2.66 -14.06 6.93
CA MET A 158 -1.51 -13.19 7.11
C MET A 158 -1.98 -11.76 7.36
N CYS A 159 -1.42 -11.09 8.36
CA CYS A 159 -1.79 -9.72 8.63
C CYS A 159 -1.21 -8.77 7.58
N PHE A 160 -2.07 -7.95 6.99
CA PHE A 160 -1.70 -6.74 6.26
C PHE A 160 -2.14 -5.54 7.09
N ALA A 161 -1.18 -4.70 7.48
CA ALA A 161 -1.42 -3.58 8.40
C ALA A 161 -2.41 -2.54 7.82
N ALA A 162 -2.34 -2.34 6.50
CA ALA A 162 -3.25 -1.45 5.81
C ALA A 162 -3.37 -1.78 4.31
N ILE A 163 -4.52 -1.39 3.72
CA ILE A 163 -4.76 -1.41 2.28
C ILE A 163 -5.18 -0.03 1.78
N GLY A 164 -4.71 0.32 0.56
CA GLY A 164 -5.17 1.49 -0.19
C GLY A 164 -5.79 1.04 -1.51
N THR A 165 -7.09 1.28 -1.72
CA THR A 165 -7.80 0.82 -2.92
C THR A 165 -8.28 1.98 -3.76
N VAL A 166 -8.09 1.88 -5.08
CA VAL A 166 -8.53 2.89 -6.04
C VAL A 166 -9.44 2.26 -7.07
N ALA A 167 -10.65 2.78 -7.20
CA ALA A 167 -11.66 2.33 -8.19
C ALA A 167 -11.91 0.80 -8.17
N GLY A 168 -11.72 0.16 -7.03
CA GLY A 168 -12.09 -1.23 -6.75
C GLY A 168 -13.23 -1.28 -5.74
N SER A 169 -13.83 -2.44 -5.52
CA SER A 169 -14.90 -2.65 -4.54
C SER A 169 -14.82 -4.08 -3.99
N MET A 170 -15.91 -4.60 -3.44
CA MET A 170 -16.07 -6.02 -3.08
C MET A 170 -17.08 -6.68 -4.00
N THR A 171 -16.75 -7.86 -4.53
CA THR A 171 -17.75 -8.70 -5.20
C THR A 171 -18.82 -9.15 -4.23
N SER A 172 -19.95 -9.65 -4.76
CA SER A 172 -21.00 -10.21 -3.90
C SER A 172 -20.48 -11.37 -3.03
N THR A 173 -19.53 -12.17 -3.54
CA THR A 173 -18.89 -13.26 -2.82
C THR A 173 -18.05 -12.72 -1.66
N THR A 174 -17.06 -11.87 -1.95
CA THR A 174 -16.19 -11.28 -0.93
C THR A 174 -16.98 -10.51 0.14
N PHE A 175 -18.06 -9.81 -0.28
CA PHE A 175 -18.93 -9.07 0.64
C PHE A 175 -19.73 -9.97 1.57
N THR A 176 -20.27 -11.08 1.03
CA THR A 176 -21.09 -12.04 1.81
C THR A 176 -20.23 -12.88 2.76
N ASP A 177 -19.06 -13.28 2.29
CA ASP A 177 -18.14 -14.16 3.03
C ASP A 177 -17.11 -13.37 3.86
N PHE A 178 -17.32 -12.06 4.01
CA PHE A 178 -16.42 -11.15 4.73
C PHE A 178 -16.20 -11.59 6.18
N ASN A 179 -14.99 -12.05 6.47
CA ASN A 179 -14.60 -12.55 7.79
C ASN A 179 -13.11 -12.34 8.07
N PRO A 180 -12.64 -11.09 8.21
CA PRO A 180 -11.23 -10.82 8.41
C PRO A 180 -10.66 -11.44 9.68
N SER A 181 -9.46 -12.02 9.57
CA SER A 181 -8.70 -12.52 10.72
C SER A 181 -8.00 -11.41 11.50
N PHE A 182 -7.77 -10.25 10.87
CA PHE A 182 -7.02 -9.12 11.41
C PHE A 182 -7.75 -7.79 11.20
N GLN A 183 -7.49 -6.85 12.10
CA GLN A 183 -7.96 -5.47 11.96
C GLN A 183 -7.04 -4.72 11.00
N THR A 184 -7.40 -4.70 9.72
CA THR A 184 -6.66 -3.99 8.67
C THR A 184 -7.16 -2.56 8.52
N SER A 185 -6.25 -1.59 8.47
CA SER A 185 -6.61 -0.21 8.15
C SER A 185 -6.96 -0.07 6.67
N VAL A 186 -8.01 0.68 6.33
CA VAL A 186 -8.50 0.80 4.94
C VAL A 186 -8.61 2.25 4.52
N LEU A 187 -7.97 2.60 3.41
CA LEU A 187 -8.25 3.79 2.62
C LEU A 187 -8.89 3.38 1.29
N HIS A 188 -10.09 3.87 1.03
CA HIS A 188 -10.81 3.63 -0.21
C HIS A 188 -10.98 4.93 -1.00
N ILE A 189 -10.55 4.94 -2.28
CA ILE A 189 -10.66 6.09 -3.19
C ILE A 189 -11.52 5.69 -4.38
N HIS A 190 -12.62 6.42 -4.64
CA HIS A 190 -13.55 6.05 -5.72
C HIS A 190 -14.24 7.25 -6.37
N GLY A 191 -14.36 7.21 -7.70
CA GLY A 191 -15.08 8.20 -8.49
C GLY A 191 -16.59 7.94 -8.55
N THR A 192 -17.42 8.98 -8.32
CA THR A 192 -18.88 8.81 -8.37
C THR A 192 -19.44 8.66 -9.79
N ALA A 193 -18.66 9.03 -10.82
CA ALA A 193 -19.00 8.86 -12.23
C ALA A 193 -18.20 7.70 -12.87
N ASP A 194 -17.72 6.75 -12.07
CA ASP A 194 -17.09 5.52 -12.55
C ASP A 194 -18.13 4.63 -13.25
N LEU A 195 -17.92 4.40 -14.55
CA LEU A 195 -18.80 3.57 -15.38
C LEU A 195 -18.34 2.12 -15.52
N ILE A 196 -17.12 1.81 -15.06
CA ILE A 196 -16.54 0.47 -15.12
C ILE A 196 -16.85 -0.29 -13.81
N VAL A 197 -16.57 0.36 -12.68
CA VAL A 197 -16.93 -0.11 -11.33
C VAL A 197 -17.86 0.95 -10.72
N PRO A 198 -19.19 0.84 -10.97
CA PRO A 198 -20.12 1.87 -10.52
C PRO A 198 -20.07 2.10 -9.00
N TYR A 199 -19.97 3.36 -8.57
CA TYR A 199 -19.98 3.74 -7.17
C TYR A 199 -21.15 3.12 -6.38
N ASN A 200 -22.32 3.07 -7.02
CA ASN A 200 -23.54 2.49 -6.43
C ASN A 200 -23.63 0.96 -6.55
N GLY A 201 -22.53 0.30 -6.91
CA GLY A 201 -22.51 -1.14 -7.15
C GLY A 201 -23.26 -1.60 -8.39
N SER A 202 -23.17 -2.88 -8.69
CA SER A 202 -23.92 -3.52 -9.79
C SER A 202 -23.98 -5.04 -9.62
N LEU A 203 -24.82 -5.70 -10.39
CA LEU A 203 -24.87 -7.17 -10.42
C LEU A 203 -23.55 -7.83 -10.87
N THR A 204 -22.71 -7.11 -11.60
CA THR A 204 -21.47 -7.62 -12.17
C THR A 204 -20.24 -7.25 -11.33
N THR A 205 -20.27 -6.13 -10.60
CA THR A 205 -19.15 -5.66 -9.80
C THR A 205 -19.38 -5.81 -8.30
N GLY A 206 -20.60 -6.15 -7.87
CA GLY A 206 -20.92 -6.42 -6.46
C GLY A 206 -21.39 -5.18 -5.71
N ALA A 207 -20.97 -5.06 -4.45
CA ALA A 207 -21.44 -4.06 -3.50
C ALA A 207 -21.11 -2.62 -3.92
N SER A 208 -21.99 -1.69 -3.53
CA SER A 208 -21.71 -0.26 -3.63
C SER A 208 -20.57 0.13 -2.71
N VAL A 209 -19.91 1.26 -3.01
CA VAL A 209 -18.83 1.79 -2.15
C VAL A 209 -19.34 2.07 -0.75
N ASP A 210 -20.54 2.65 -0.63
CA ASP A 210 -21.12 2.97 0.68
C ASP A 210 -21.41 1.70 1.51
N GLU A 211 -21.84 0.59 0.88
CA GLU A 211 -22.01 -0.70 1.56
C GLU A 211 -20.66 -1.29 2.01
N VAL A 212 -19.63 -1.20 1.18
CA VAL A 212 -18.27 -1.66 1.56
C VAL A 212 -17.72 -0.84 2.73
N MET A 213 -17.89 0.48 2.71
CA MET A 213 -17.44 1.34 3.80
C MET A 213 -18.20 1.06 5.10
N LEU A 214 -19.52 0.84 5.01
CA LEU A 214 -20.35 0.46 6.16
C LEU A 214 -19.96 -0.92 6.73
N LEU A 215 -19.62 -1.88 5.86
CA LEU A 215 -19.15 -3.20 6.29
C LEU A 215 -17.84 -3.10 7.10
N TRP A 216 -16.86 -2.35 6.59
CA TRP A 216 -15.61 -2.07 7.30
C TRP A 216 -15.85 -1.29 8.59
N GLN A 217 -16.70 -0.25 8.56
CA GLN A 217 -17.07 0.54 9.75
C GLN A 217 -17.61 -0.34 10.87
N ASN A 218 -18.54 -1.22 10.54
CA ASN A 218 -19.14 -2.15 11.51
C ASN A 218 -18.10 -3.13 12.06
N TYR A 219 -17.27 -3.72 11.18
CA TYR A 219 -16.23 -4.66 11.58
C TYR A 219 -15.20 -4.00 12.51
N LEU A 220 -14.75 -2.80 12.19
CA LEU A 220 -13.78 -2.04 12.97
C LEU A 220 -14.43 -1.31 14.16
N SER A 221 -15.75 -1.41 14.32
CA SER A 221 -16.51 -0.76 15.40
C SER A 221 -16.21 0.74 15.50
N CYS A 222 -16.14 1.42 14.36
CA CYS A 222 -15.98 2.86 14.31
C CYS A 222 -17.29 3.59 14.72
N ASP A 223 -17.20 4.87 15.02
CA ASP A 223 -18.38 5.71 15.25
C ASP A 223 -19.33 5.71 14.03
N ASP A 224 -20.63 5.91 14.26
CA ASP A 224 -21.67 5.85 13.22
C ASP A 224 -21.48 6.92 12.15
N GLU A 225 -21.01 8.12 12.52
CA GLU A 225 -20.86 9.25 11.61
C GLU A 225 -19.36 9.55 11.38
N PRO A 226 -18.85 9.45 10.15
CA PRO A 226 -17.49 9.84 9.85
C PRO A 226 -17.31 11.35 9.89
N ALA A 227 -16.14 11.82 10.31
CA ALA A 227 -15.77 13.21 10.19
C ALA A 227 -15.54 13.58 8.74
N PHE A 228 -16.25 14.59 8.26
CA PHE A 228 -16.03 15.16 6.94
C PHE A 228 -14.83 16.11 6.94
N VAL A 229 -13.95 15.96 5.96
CA VAL A 229 -12.80 16.84 5.73
C VAL A 229 -12.87 17.35 4.30
N GLU A 230 -13.02 18.64 4.15
CA GLU A 230 -12.97 19.29 2.84
C GLU A 230 -11.57 19.17 2.26
N MET A 231 -11.45 18.66 1.04
CA MET A 231 -10.19 18.60 0.31
C MET A 231 -10.09 19.77 -0.69
N PRO A 232 -8.89 20.31 -0.92
CA PRO A 232 -8.70 21.36 -1.93
C PRO A 232 -9.16 20.91 -3.33
N ASN A 233 -9.79 21.83 -4.06
CA ASN A 233 -10.15 21.66 -5.48
C ASN A 233 -9.48 22.76 -6.32
N PRO A 234 -8.15 22.71 -6.51
CA PRO A 234 -7.44 23.71 -7.32
C PRO A 234 -7.75 23.58 -8.82
N ASN A 235 -8.21 22.41 -9.26
CA ASN A 235 -8.44 22.07 -10.67
C ASN A 235 -9.92 22.09 -11.05
N PHE A 236 -10.68 23.04 -10.55
CA PHE A 236 -12.13 23.14 -10.69
C PHE A 236 -12.67 23.03 -12.15
N LEU A 237 -11.78 23.04 -13.16
CA LEU A 237 -12.15 22.88 -14.58
C LEU A 237 -12.25 21.43 -15.04
N ASP A 238 -11.78 20.46 -14.26
CA ASP A 238 -11.88 19.04 -14.60
C ASP A 238 -13.26 18.43 -14.32
N ALA A 239 -14.20 19.24 -13.78
CA ALA A 239 -15.55 18.85 -13.41
C ALA A 239 -15.63 17.76 -12.35
N SER A 240 -14.59 17.64 -11.53
CA SER A 240 -14.57 16.74 -10.37
C SER A 240 -14.04 17.45 -9.12
N TYR A 241 -14.34 16.89 -7.94
CA TYR A 241 -13.77 17.37 -6.67
C TYR A 241 -13.75 16.25 -5.63
N PRO A 242 -12.70 16.19 -4.78
CA PRO A 242 -12.58 15.18 -3.76
C PRO A 242 -13.23 15.61 -2.44
N GLU A 243 -13.80 14.65 -1.73
CA GLU A 243 -14.29 14.74 -0.36
C GLU A 243 -13.66 13.62 0.47
N LYS A 244 -13.16 13.92 1.66
CA LYS A 244 -12.57 12.93 2.54
C LYS A 244 -13.45 12.68 3.75
N TYR A 245 -13.68 11.42 4.06
CA TYR A 245 -14.41 10.95 5.23
C TYR A 245 -13.48 10.12 6.10
N ILE A 246 -13.33 10.50 7.37
CA ILE A 246 -12.51 9.83 8.37
C ILE A 246 -13.43 9.21 9.42
N TYR A 247 -13.47 7.89 9.48
CA TYR A 247 -14.22 7.16 10.48
C TYR A 247 -13.46 7.17 11.80
N GLN A 248 -14.09 7.62 12.86
CA GLN A 248 -13.44 7.89 14.14
C GLN A 248 -13.62 6.74 15.12
N ASN A 249 -12.73 6.68 16.12
CA ASN A 249 -12.79 5.74 17.24
C ASN A 249 -12.85 4.25 16.84
N CYS A 250 -12.32 3.90 15.65
CA CYS A 250 -12.23 2.51 15.21
C CYS A 250 -11.33 1.69 16.14
N LEU A 251 -11.67 0.43 16.37
CA LEU A 251 -10.87 -0.47 17.18
C LEU A 251 -9.68 -1.03 16.39
N GLY A 252 -8.46 -0.69 16.81
CA GLY A 252 -7.22 -1.30 16.34
C GLY A 252 -6.81 -0.98 14.89
N ALA A 253 -7.60 -0.21 14.14
CA ALA A 253 -7.32 0.16 12.75
C ALA A 253 -7.88 1.53 12.41
N SER A 254 -7.59 2.04 11.21
CA SER A 254 -8.14 3.30 10.68
C SER A 254 -8.99 3.01 9.44
N LEU A 255 -10.04 3.78 9.26
CA LEU A 255 -10.92 3.70 8.09
C LEU A 255 -11.10 5.09 7.50
N GLU A 256 -10.76 5.24 6.22
CA GLU A 256 -10.89 6.50 5.49
C GLU A 256 -11.48 6.26 4.09
N HIS A 257 -12.28 7.19 3.61
CA HIS A 257 -12.82 7.19 2.26
C HIS A 257 -12.59 8.54 1.59
N ILE A 258 -12.04 8.51 0.37
CA ILE A 258 -11.99 9.68 -0.50
C ILE A 258 -12.95 9.47 -1.66
N LYS A 259 -14.07 10.18 -1.59
CA LYS A 259 -15.09 10.22 -2.62
C LYS A 259 -14.74 11.29 -3.65
N VAL A 260 -14.49 10.88 -4.88
CA VAL A 260 -14.19 11.82 -5.97
C VAL A 260 -15.46 12.10 -6.74
N ASN A 261 -16.15 13.19 -6.39
CA ASN A 261 -17.37 13.58 -7.07
C ASN A 261 -17.08 13.92 -8.54
N GLY A 262 -17.83 13.33 -9.47
CA GLY A 262 -17.61 13.47 -10.92
C GLY A 262 -16.39 12.70 -11.46
N GLY A 263 -15.57 12.11 -10.62
CA GLY A 263 -14.41 11.28 -11.02
C GLY A 263 -14.83 10.00 -11.71
N GLY A 264 -14.05 9.58 -12.72
CA GLY A 264 -14.24 8.32 -13.46
C GLY A 264 -13.38 7.17 -12.91
N HIS A 265 -13.23 6.12 -13.72
CA HIS A 265 -12.41 4.93 -13.40
C HIS A 265 -10.91 5.21 -13.58
N GLN A 266 -10.33 6.03 -12.71
CA GLN A 266 -8.99 6.59 -12.86
C GLN A 266 -8.23 6.66 -11.52
N TRP A 267 -6.91 6.79 -11.61
CA TRP A 267 -6.06 7.20 -10.50
C TRP A 267 -6.11 8.73 -10.37
N PRO A 268 -6.62 9.31 -9.28
CA PRO A 268 -6.53 10.76 -9.08
C PRO A 268 -5.07 11.25 -9.08
N GLY A 269 -4.84 12.37 -9.77
CA GLY A 269 -3.52 12.99 -9.90
C GLY A 269 -2.59 12.35 -10.92
N ILE A 270 -3.04 11.31 -11.65
CA ILE A 270 -2.21 10.63 -12.66
C ILE A 270 -2.83 10.85 -14.03
N ALA A 271 -2.16 11.63 -14.87
CA ALA A 271 -2.55 11.82 -16.26
C ALA A 271 -2.28 10.53 -17.05
N THR A 272 -3.29 9.76 -17.36
CA THR A 272 -3.18 8.58 -18.21
C THR A 272 -3.59 8.90 -19.63
N LEU A 273 -2.89 8.29 -20.61
CA LEU A 273 -3.24 8.41 -22.03
C LEU A 273 -4.45 7.56 -22.45
N PHE A 274 -4.99 6.76 -21.52
CA PHE A 274 -6.15 5.91 -21.79
C PHE A 274 -7.44 6.75 -21.69
N GLY A 275 -7.86 7.30 -22.82
CA GLY A 275 -9.17 7.94 -22.93
C GLY A 275 -10.30 6.91 -22.76
N GLY A 276 -11.46 7.36 -22.28
CA GLY A 276 -12.68 6.54 -22.21
C GLY A 276 -13.02 5.95 -20.84
N LEU A 277 -12.18 6.14 -19.84
CA LEU A 277 -12.43 5.69 -18.46
C LEU A 277 -13.02 6.80 -17.55
N GLY A 278 -13.48 7.89 -18.14
CA GLY A 278 -14.09 9.02 -17.44
C GLY A 278 -13.09 10.10 -17.00
N THR A 279 -13.58 11.04 -16.20
CA THR A 279 -12.82 12.18 -15.70
C THR A 279 -11.68 11.77 -14.76
N ILE A 280 -10.49 12.33 -14.97
CA ILE A 280 -9.38 12.22 -14.04
C ILE A 280 -9.42 13.44 -13.11
N ASN A 281 -9.60 13.22 -11.83
CA ASN A 281 -9.42 14.27 -10.84
C ASN A 281 -7.94 14.60 -10.70
N MET A 282 -7.58 15.87 -10.83
CA MET A 282 -6.20 16.34 -10.76
C MET A 282 -5.91 17.21 -9.52
N ASP A 283 -6.77 17.13 -8.49
CA ASP A 283 -6.67 17.94 -7.28
C ASP A 283 -5.66 17.41 -6.27
N PHE A 284 -5.41 16.10 -6.29
CA PHE A 284 -4.46 15.45 -5.40
C PHE A 284 -3.75 14.29 -6.09
N TYR A 285 -2.56 13.95 -5.61
CA TYR A 285 -1.78 12.81 -6.10
C TYR A 285 -2.04 11.59 -5.23
N SER A 286 -2.88 10.69 -5.72
CA SER A 286 -3.38 9.55 -4.95
C SER A 286 -2.30 8.60 -4.42
N PRO A 287 -1.17 8.31 -5.13
CA PRO A 287 -0.13 7.44 -4.56
C PRO A 287 0.50 8.00 -3.29
N GLN A 288 0.75 9.34 -3.23
CA GLN A 288 1.27 9.97 -2.01
C GLN A 288 0.25 9.91 -0.87
N VAL A 289 -1.02 10.23 -1.16
CA VAL A 289 -2.10 10.17 -0.15
C VAL A 289 -2.29 8.75 0.39
N ILE A 290 -2.15 7.73 -0.47
CA ILE A 290 -2.17 6.33 -0.06
C ILE A 290 -0.97 6.04 0.85
N TRP A 291 0.24 6.44 0.46
CA TRP A 291 1.42 6.18 1.28
C TRP A 291 1.32 6.87 2.66
N ASP A 292 0.92 8.14 2.70
CA ASP A 292 0.72 8.89 3.95
C ASP A 292 -0.27 8.20 4.91
N PHE A 293 -1.27 7.50 4.34
CA PHE A 293 -2.19 6.69 5.12
C PHE A 293 -1.55 5.39 5.62
N LEU A 294 -0.76 4.71 4.78
CA LEU A 294 -0.19 3.39 5.06
C LEU A 294 0.99 3.45 6.06
N GLU A 295 1.90 4.41 5.91
CA GLU A 295 3.26 4.41 6.48
C GLU A 295 3.33 4.22 8.00
N ASN A 296 2.30 4.69 8.72
CA ASN A 296 2.24 4.63 10.18
C ASN A 296 1.38 3.47 10.72
N LYS A 297 0.92 2.56 9.85
CA LYS A 297 0.13 1.40 10.25
C LYS A 297 1.05 0.20 10.51
N SER A 298 0.64 -0.61 11.47
CA SER A 298 1.38 -1.82 11.85
C SER A 298 0.41 -2.93 12.24
N CYS A 299 0.72 -4.14 11.83
CA CYS A 299 0.07 -5.32 12.39
C CYS A 299 0.36 -5.42 13.88
N PRO A 300 -0.54 -5.98 14.70
CA PRO A 300 -0.22 -6.30 16.07
C PRO A 300 0.98 -7.27 16.11
N ASP A 301 1.91 -7.05 17.02
CA ASP A 301 2.94 -8.04 17.29
C ASP A 301 2.32 -9.31 17.89
N GLU A 302 3.04 -10.45 17.83
CA GLU A 302 2.56 -11.74 18.36
C GLU A 302 2.19 -11.66 19.86
N LEU A 303 2.65 -10.63 20.56
CA LEU A 303 2.34 -10.36 21.95
C LEU A 303 1.14 -9.43 22.14
N GLY A 304 0.54 -8.93 21.05
CA GLY A 304 -0.56 -7.96 21.09
C GLY A 304 -0.13 -6.61 21.67
N ILE A 305 1.14 -6.22 21.52
CA ILE A 305 1.75 -5.01 22.12
C ILE A 305 1.82 -3.84 21.12
N SER A 306 1.08 -3.88 20.00
CA SER A 306 1.17 -2.87 18.94
C SER A 306 0.77 -1.42 19.32
N ASP A 307 0.33 -1.18 20.55
CA ASP A 307 -0.13 0.16 20.99
C ASP A 307 0.74 0.81 22.09
N LEU A 308 2.02 0.45 22.16
CA LEU A 308 2.96 1.08 23.13
C LEU A 308 3.70 2.30 22.58
N SER A 309 3.29 2.90 21.47
CA SER A 309 3.88 4.14 20.94
C SER A 309 3.44 5.42 21.66
N SER A 310 2.60 5.34 22.70
CA SER A 310 2.51 6.42 23.68
C SER A 310 3.73 6.35 24.58
N PRO A 311 4.62 7.35 24.63
CA PRO A 311 5.86 7.31 25.39
C PRO A 311 5.68 7.09 26.90
N ASN A 312 4.44 7.04 27.38
CA ASN A 312 4.10 6.90 28.80
C ASN A 312 3.27 5.64 29.13
N LYS A 313 2.91 4.80 28.16
CA LYS A 313 2.06 3.62 28.40
C LYS A 313 2.89 2.34 28.34
N LYS A 314 3.26 1.78 29.48
CA LYS A 314 3.94 0.47 29.59
C LYS A 314 3.02 -0.54 30.25
N LEU A 315 2.99 -1.77 29.74
CA LEU A 315 2.27 -2.88 30.38
C LEU A 315 2.90 -3.17 31.75
N LEU A 316 2.11 -3.09 32.80
CA LEU A 316 2.51 -3.41 34.17
C LEU A 316 2.35 -4.90 34.46
N LYS A 317 1.18 -5.44 34.16
CA LYS A 317 0.84 -6.86 34.39
C LYS A 317 -0.37 -7.31 33.61
N ILE A 318 -0.46 -8.62 33.43
CA ILE A 318 -1.65 -9.29 32.88
C ILE A 318 -2.34 -10.03 34.04
N THR A 319 -3.67 -9.95 34.12
CA THR A 319 -4.45 -10.64 35.14
C THR A 319 -5.56 -11.49 34.49
N ASP A 320 -6.00 -12.53 35.21
CA ASP A 320 -7.22 -13.28 34.88
C ASP A 320 -8.47 -12.50 35.29
N CYS A 321 -9.65 -13.07 35.02
CA CYS A 321 -10.94 -12.48 35.38
C CYS A 321 -11.19 -12.33 36.89
N LEU A 322 -10.32 -12.92 37.73
CA LEU A 322 -10.36 -12.80 39.18
C LEU A 322 -9.29 -11.82 39.69
N GLY A 323 -8.58 -11.12 38.81
CA GLY A 323 -7.54 -10.15 39.16
C GLY A 323 -6.21 -10.78 39.55
N ARG A 324 -6.03 -12.09 39.40
CA ARG A 324 -4.76 -12.77 39.72
C ARG A 324 -3.79 -12.60 38.56
N GLU A 325 -2.55 -12.24 38.88
CA GLU A 325 -1.50 -12.10 37.88
C GLU A 325 -1.24 -13.42 37.14
N THR A 326 -1.12 -13.35 35.83
CA THR A 326 -0.93 -14.51 34.96
C THR A 326 -0.02 -14.14 33.79
N SER A 327 0.61 -15.14 33.19
CA SER A 327 1.28 -14.97 31.88
C SER A 327 0.26 -14.86 30.76
N PHE A 328 0.69 -14.33 29.61
CA PHE A 328 -0.09 -14.33 28.38
C PHE A 328 -0.61 -15.74 28.03
N ARG A 329 -1.87 -15.85 27.63
CA ARG A 329 -2.51 -17.10 27.21
C ARG A 329 -3.51 -16.82 26.08
N THR A 330 -3.54 -17.69 25.08
CA THR A 330 -4.57 -17.71 24.04
C THR A 330 -5.83 -18.46 24.53
N GLY A 331 -6.97 -18.21 23.88
CA GLY A 331 -8.24 -18.87 24.17
C GLY A 331 -8.92 -18.49 25.50
N VAL A 332 -8.39 -17.49 26.20
CA VAL A 332 -8.96 -16.99 27.46
C VAL A 332 -9.02 -15.46 27.47
N VAL A 333 -9.99 -14.92 28.21
CA VAL A 333 -10.06 -13.47 28.44
C VAL A 333 -9.06 -13.09 29.53
N GLN A 334 -8.22 -12.08 29.23
CA GLN A 334 -7.24 -11.54 30.16
C GLN A 334 -7.37 -10.01 30.25
N TRP A 335 -6.92 -9.45 31.36
CA TRP A 335 -6.93 -8.01 31.61
C TRP A 335 -5.50 -7.48 31.64
N TYR A 336 -5.21 -6.47 30.85
CA TYR A 336 -3.90 -5.84 30.71
C TYR A 336 -3.93 -4.52 31.44
N LEU A 337 -3.08 -4.36 32.46
CA LEU A 337 -2.96 -3.15 33.25
C LEU A 337 -1.70 -2.39 32.85
N TYR A 338 -1.83 -1.08 32.65
CA TYR A 338 -0.75 -0.24 32.16
C TYR A 338 -0.28 0.81 33.19
N THR A 339 0.92 1.39 32.96
CA THR A 339 1.55 2.40 33.84
C THR A 339 0.74 3.70 33.94
N ASP A 340 -0.10 4.02 32.96
CA ASP A 340 -0.98 5.17 32.93
C ASP A 340 -2.29 4.95 33.73
N GLY A 341 -2.45 3.77 34.34
CA GLY A 341 -3.65 3.38 35.07
C GLY A 341 -4.78 2.81 34.19
N SER A 342 -4.58 2.78 32.87
CA SER A 342 -5.59 2.20 31.98
C SER A 342 -5.62 0.65 32.10
N VAL A 343 -6.77 0.08 31.81
CA VAL A 343 -7.02 -1.36 31.86
C VAL A 343 -7.71 -1.79 30.57
N GLU A 344 -7.15 -2.77 29.88
CA GLU A 344 -7.73 -3.33 28.65
C GLU A 344 -8.15 -4.80 28.87
N LYS A 345 -9.33 -5.15 28.39
CA LYS A 345 -9.81 -6.53 28.33
C LYS A 345 -9.47 -7.09 26.96
N ARG A 346 -8.71 -8.18 26.91
CA ARG A 346 -8.32 -8.83 25.65
C ARG A 346 -8.72 -10.30 25.64
N TRP A 347 -9.15 -10.76 24.49
CA TRP A 347 -9.28 -12.18 24.17
C TRP A 347 -8.43 -12.42 22.91
N VAL A 348 -7.51 -13.37 22.98
CA VAL A 348 -6.66 -13.78 21.86
C VAL A 348 -7.07 -15.17 21.45
N ALA A 349 -7.33 -15.39 20.18
CA ALA A 349 -7.71 -16.70 19.64
C ALA A 349 -6.67 -17.78 20.01
N PRO A 350 -7.11 -19.04 20.16
CA PRO A 350 -6.22 -20.15 20.47
C PRO A 350 -5.21 -20.42 19.37
#